data_194d557f4c3ff8446420b8c974bd3153
#
_entry.id   194d557f4c3ff8446420b8c974bd3153
#
_cell.length_a   1.000
_cell.length_b   1.000
_cell.length_c   1.000
_cell.angle_alpha   90.00
_cell.angle_beta   90.00
_cell.angle_gamma   90.00
#
_symmetry.space_group_name_H-M   'P 1'
#
loop_
_entity.id
_entity.type
_entity.pdbx_description
1 polymer ?
#
loop_
_entity_poly.entity_id
_entity_poly.type
_entity_poly.pdbx_seq_one_letter_code
_entity_poly.pdbx_strand_id
1 'polypeptide(L)'
;MKKLILFLAFLPIFTFSQNIDHWETVVFEDDSWKYLEGTFEPDSNWRKLAFNDASWLQGIGGVGYGDGDDNTIINPVTSLYLRKTFAIIDTSEISEAILHIDY
;
A
#
# COMPACT_ATOMS: atom_id res chain seq x y z
N MET A 1 16.51 7.80 -53.28
CA MET A 1 16.67 6.45 -52.70
C MET A 1 17.41 6.44 -51.40
N LYS A 2 18.49 7.13 -51.29
CA LYS A 2 19.27 7.21 -50.05
C LYS A 2 18.52 7.91 -48.90
N LYS A 3 17.54 8.73 -49.21
CA LYS A 3 16.74 9.48 -48.23
C LYS A 3 15.77 8.62 -47.46
N LEU A 4 15.32 7.53 -48.04
CA LEU A 4 14.38 6.61 -47.40
C LEU A 4 14.99 5.83 -46.24
N ILE A 5 16.27 5.57 -46.31
CA ILE A 5 17.01 4.85 -45.26
C ILE A 5 17.16 5.69 -44.00
N LEU A 6 17.37 6.99 -44.17
CA LEU A 6 17.42 7.92 -43.05
C LEU A 6 16.07 8.07 -42.34
N PHE A 7 14.98 7.99 -43.07
CA PHE A 7 13.64 8.09 -42.52
C PHE A 7 13.30 6.90 -41.64
N LEU A 8 13.71 5.72 -42.05
CA LEU A 8 13.49 4.50 -41.27
C LEU A 8 14.32 4.46 -39.98
N ALA A 9 15.44 5.14 -39.93
CA ALA A 9 16.26 5.21 -38.74
C ALA A 9 15.63 5.99 -37.58
N PHE A 10 14.65 6.81 -37.86
CA PHE A 10 13.89 7.52 -36.81
C PHE A 10 12.81 6.68 -36.13
N LEU A 11 12.34 5.64 -36.77
CA LEU A 11 11.25 4.81 -36.23
C LEU A 11 11.63 4.03 -34.97
N PRO A 12 12.85 3.53 -34.81
CA PRO A 12 13.22 2.80 -33.62
C PRO A 12 13.51 3.66 -32.39
N ILE A 13 13.36 4.97 -32.47
CA ILE A 13 13.66 5.88 -31.38
C ILE A 13 12.47 6.14 -30.48
N PHE A 14 11.31 5.54 -30.75
CA PHE A 14 10.20 5.60 -29.84
C PHE A 14 10.45 4.72 -28.63
N THR A 15 11.06 5.31 -27.63
CA THR A 15 11.17 4.70 -26.33
C THR A 15 9.90 4.99 -25.55
N PHE A 16 9.20 3.94 -25.18
CA PHE A 16 8.10 4.06 -24.24
C PHE A 16 8.71 4.13 -22.83
N SER A 17 9.02 5.32 -22.38
CA SER A 17 9.24 5.53 -20.95
C SER A 17 7.91 5.73 -20.27
N GLN A 18 7.61 4.94 -19.25
CA GLN A 18 6.50 5.22 -18.37
C GLN A 18 6.83 6.48 -17.58
N ASN A 19 6.16 7.58 -17.90
CA ASN A 19 6.20 8.76 -17.08
C ASN A 19 5.09 8.65 -16.04
N ILE A 20 5.47 8.69 -14.78
CA ILE A 20 4.52 8.88 -13.69
C ILE A 20 4.04 10.32 -13.77
N ASP A 21 2.76 10.48 -14.02
CA ASP A 21 2.14 11.78 -14.19
C ASP A 21 1.96 12.47 -12.83
N HIS A 22 1.49 11.73 -11.84
CA HIS A 22 1.32 12.20 -10.47
C HIS A 22 1.20 11.03 -9.50
N TRP A 23 1.30 11.31 -8.21
CA TRP A 23 1.09 10.36 -7.12
C TRP A 23 -0.23 10.65 -6.42
N GLU A 24 -0.96 9.59 -6.13
CA GLU A 24 -2.17 9.65 -5.31
C GLU A 24 -2.02 8.75 -4.09
N THR A 25 -2.44 9.25 -2.94
CA THR A 25 -2.47 8.48 -1.71
C THR A 25 -3.80 7.76 -1.58
N VAL A 26 -3.75 6.46 -1.44
CA VAL A 26 -4.95 5.60 -1.29
C VAL A 26 -5.21 5.27 0.18
N VAL A 27 -4.16 5.11 0.96
CA VAL A 27 -4.23 4.84 2.40
C VAL A 27 -3.40 5.90 3.11
N PHE A 28 -4.02 6.62 4.01
CA PHE A 28 -3.38 7.67 4.80
C PHE A 28 -2.89 7.13 6.14
N GLU A 29 -1.87 7.76 6.69
CA GLU A 29 -1.30 7.36 7.98
C GLU A 29 -2.29 7.42 9.14
N ASP A 30 -3.22 8.37 9.10
CA ASP A 30 -4.25 8.60 10.12
C ASP A 30 -5.59 7.93 9.80
N ASP A 31 -5.63 7.08 8.80
CA ASP A 31 -6.81 6.26 8.53
C ASP A 31 -7.10 5.29 9.69
N SER A 32 -8.34 4.86 9.78
CA SER A 32 -8.74 3.84 10.73
C SER A 32 -8.31 2.46 10.28
N TRP A 33 -7.69 1.72 11.18
CA TRP A 33 -7.16 0.38 10.96
C TRP A 33 -7.82 -0.63 11.87
N LYS A 34 -7.99 -1.85 11.39
CA LYS A 34 -8.23 -3.01 12.24
C LYS A 34 -6.90 -3.57 12.72
N TYR A 35 -6.80 -3.91 14.00
CA TYR A 35 -5.58 -4.46 14.53
C TYR A 35 -5.82 -5.58 15.53
N LEU A 36 -4.83 -6.46 15.64
CA LEU A 36 -4.78 -7.55 16.60
C LEU A 36 -3.42 -7.53 17.30
N GLU A 37 -3.43 -7.40 18.60
CA GLU A 37 -2.22 -7.57 19.40
C GLU A 37 -1.76 -9.03 19.37
N GLY A 38 -0.49 -9.26 19.03
CA GLY A 38 0.06 -10.57 18.73
C GLY A 38 0.31 -11.44 19.94
N THR A 39 -0.68 -11.67 20.77
CA THR A 39 -0.62 -12.63 21.90
C THR A 39 -0.88 -14.07 21.45
N PHE A 40 -1.40 -14.24 20.26
CA PHE A 40 -1.62 -15.52 19.58
C PHE A 40 -1.60 -15.29 18.06
N GLU A 41 -1.41 -16.35 17.29
CA GLU A 41 -1.50 -16.25 15.84
C GLU A 41 -2.95 -16.08 15.39
N PRO A 42 -3.23 -15.15 14.46
CA PRO A 42 -4.54 -15.04 13.88
C PRO A 42 -4.84 -16.23 12.94
N ASP A 43 -6.10 -16.39 12.57
CA ASP A 43 -6.51 -17.32 11.54
C ASP A 43 -5.66 -17.17 10.28
N SER A 44 -5.27 -18.27 9.65
CA SER A 44 -4.41 -18.25 8.45
C SER A 44 -4.98 -17.46 7.27
N ASN A 45 -6.29 -17.21 7.27
CA ASN A 45 -6.98 -16.42 6.26
C ASN A 45 -7.02 -14.92 6.55
N TRP A 46 -6.37 -14.45 7.60
CA TRP A 46 -6.47 -13.07 8.06
C TRP A 46 -6.06 -12.03 7.00
N ARG A 47 -5.24 -12.42 6.03
CA ARG A 47 -4.81 -11.54 4.91
C ARG A 47 -5.79 -11.49 3.75
N LYS A 48 -6.79 -12.36 3.74
CA LYS A 48 -7.76 -12.42 2.64
C LYS A 48 -8.80 -11.32 2.79
N LEU A 49 -9.28 -10.82 1.66
CA LEU A 49 -10.31 -9.77 1.64
C LEU A 49 -11.61 -10.21 2.33
N ALA A 50 -11.99 -11.48 2.19
CA ALA A 50 -13.20 -12.02 2.76
C ALA A 50 -13.10 -12.37 4.25
N PHE A 51 -11.93 -12.18 4.87
CA PHE A 51 -11.77 -12.47 6.29
C PHE A 51 -12.66 -11.58 7.14
N ASN A 52 -13.35 -12.18 8.12
CA ASN A 52 -14.16 -11.43 9.06
C ASN A 52 -13.29 -10.95 10.23
N ASP A 53 -12.98 -9.69 10.22
CA ASP A 53 -12.19 -9.02 11.27
C ASP A 53 -13.04 -8.26 12.29
N ALA A 54 -14.32 -8.57 12.40
CA ALA A 54 -15.24 -7.87 13.29
C ALA A 54 -14.83 -7.94 14.77
N SER A 55 -14.11 -9.00 15.17
CA SER A 55 -13.58 -9.16 16.52
C SER A 55 -12.26 -8.43 16.75
N TRP A 56 -11.61 -7.94 15.71
CA TRP A 56 -10.40 -7.16 15.85
C TRP A 56 -10.69 -5.77 16.39
N LEU A 57 -9.72 -5.21 17.10
CA LEU A 57 -9.82 -3.84 17.57
C LEU A 57 -9.68 -2.86 16.40
N GLN A 58 -10.09 -1.63 16.63
CA GLN A 58 -10.03 -0.57 15.63
C GLN A 58 -9.38 0.66 16.23
N GLY A 59 -8.51 1.29 15.50
CA GLY A 59 -7.84 2.50 15.93
C GLY A 59 -7.29 3.30 14.75
N ILE A 60 -7.01 4.56 15.00
CA ILE A 60 -6.37 5.44 14.04
C ILE A 60 -4.87 5.13 14.00
N GLY A 61 -4.31 5.03 12.80
CA GLY A 61 -2.87 4.91 12.59
C GLY A 61 -2.11 6.14 13.08
N GLY A 62 -0.85 6.10 13.53
CA GLY A 62 -0.07 4.93 13.91
C GLY A 62 -0.49 4.20 15.18
N VAL A 63 -0.36 2.95 15.08
CA VAL A 63 -0.68 2.00 16.15
C VAL A 63 0.62 1.44 16.70
N GLY A 64 0.86 1.59 17.97
CA GLY A 64 2.11 1.14 18.57
C GLY A 64 2.21 1.46 20.06
N TYR A 65 3.44 1.40 20.58
CA TYR A 65 3.74 1.72 21.97
C TYR A 65 5.20 2.14 22.17
N GLY A 66 5.44 2.92 23.21
CA GLY A 66 6.76 3.12 23.80
C GLY A 66 7.56 4.32 23.32
N ASP A 67 7.19 4.97 22.24
CA ASP A 67 7.94 6.10 21.64
C ASP A 67 7.20 7.45 21.71
N GLY A 68 5.93 7.44 22.11
CA GLY A 68 5.17 8.66 22.37
C GLY A 68 4.60 9.35 21.13
N ASP A 69 4.64 8.73 19.97
CA ASP A 69 4.15 9.27 18.69
C ASP A 69 2.93 8.52 18.12
N ASP A 70 2.43 7.52 18.84
CA ASP A 70 1.29 6.72 18.39
C ASP A 70 -0.04 7.40 18.68
N ASN A 71 -0.93 7.39 17.69
CA ASN A 71 -2.33 7.82 17.86
C ASN A 71 -3.15 6.75 18.57
N THR A 72 -2.84 5.49 18.36
CA THR A 72 -3.46 4.34 19.03
C THR A 72 -2.39 3.60 19.81
N ILE A 73 -2.46 3.68 21.12
CA ILE A 73 -1.50 3.05 22.03
C ILE A 73 -2.00 1.66 22.39
N ILE A 74 -1.15 0.66 22.17
CA ILE A 74 -1.42 -0.73 22.49
C ILE A 74 -0.55 -1.22 23.64
N ASN A 75 -0.84 -2.41 24.16
CA ASN A 75 0.02 -3.08 25.11
C ASN A 75 1.32 -3.53 24.41
N PRO A 76 2.45 -3.60 25.14
CA PRO A 76 3.67 -4.16 24.59
C PRO A 76 3.45 -5.59 24.10
N VAL A 77 3.72 -5.83 22.82
CA VAL A 77 3.59 -7.14 22.16
C VAL A 77 4.77 -7.35 21.21
N THR A 78 5.08 -8.61 20.93
CA THR A 78 6.13 -8.95 19.96
C THR A 78 5.66 -8.89 18.52
N SER A 79 4.35 -8.95 18.29
CA SER A 79 3.74 -8.91 16.96
C SER A 79 2.50 -8.04 16.98
N LEU A 80 2.30 -7.30 15.93
CA LEU A 80 1.10 -6.51 15.69
C LEU A 80 0.61 -6.81 14.28
N TYR A 81 -0.66 -7.20 14.17
CA TYR A 81 -1.30 -7.47 12.90
C TYR A 81 -2.24 -6.30 12.56
N LEU A 82 -2.06 -5.75 11.38
CA LEU A 82 -2.83 -4.61 10.90
C LEU A 82 -3.58 -4.99 9.63
N ARG A 83 -4.83 -4.58 9.53
CA ARG A 83 -5.67 -4.74 8.35
C ARG A 83 -6.28 -3.41 7.94
N LYS A 84 -6.18 -3.11 6.67
CA LYS A 84 -6.85 -1.98 6.04
C LYS A 84 -7.31 -2.41 4.66
N THR A 85 -8.60 -2.27 4.40
CA THR A 85 -9.13 -2.46 3.04
C THR A 85 -9.25 -1.11 2.35
N PHE A 86 -8.96 -1.11 1.07
CA PHE A 86 -9.09 0.07 0.23
C PHE A 86 -9.56 -0.36 -1.15
N ALA A 87 -10.09 0.58 -1.92
CA ALA A 87 -10.58 0.32 -3.27
C ALA A 87 -9.84 1.20 -4.27
N ILE A 88 -9.53 0.61 -5.41
CA ILE A 88 -8.98 1.32 -6.56
C ILE A 88 -9.98 1.11 -7.69
N ILE A 89 -10.49 2.22 -8.25
CA ILE A 89 -11.56 2.18 -9.25
C ILE A 89 -11.03 1.66 -10.59
N ASP A 90 -9.85 2.11 -11.01
CA ASP A 90 -9.26 1.72 -12.28
C ASP A 90 -7.76 1.41 -12.11
N THR A 91 -7.43 0.13 -12.13
CA THR A 91 -6.04 -0.33 -11.99
C THR A 91 -5.24 -0.17 -13.28
N SER A 92 -5.87 0.05 -14.42
CA SER A 92 -5.17 0.22 -15.70
C SER A 92 -4.35 1.51 -15.77
N GLU A 93 -4.71 2.49 -14.95
CA GLU A 93 -4.01 3.78 -14.85
C GLU A 93 -2.82 3.76 -13.89
N ILE A 94 -2.62 2.64 -13.18
CA ILE A 94 -1.55 2.53 -12.19
C ILE A 94 -0.29 2.01 -12.86
N SER A 95 0.74 2.83 -12.89
CA SER A 95 2.07 2.41 -13.37
C SER A 95 2.97 1.92 -12.25
N GLU A 96 2.79 2.44 -11.04
CA GLU A 96 3.61 2.08 -9.88
C GLU A 96 2.81 2.23 -8.59
N ALA A 97 3.08 1.36 -7.63
CA ALA A 97 2.52 1.44 -6.29
C ALA A 97 3.65 1.35 -5.26
N ILE A 98 3.64 2.24 -4.30
CA ILE A 98 4.61 2.29 -3.21
C ILE A 98 3.89 2.13 -1.88
N LEU A 99 4.39 1.22 -1.05
CA LEU A 99 4.02 1.13 0.35
C LEU A 99 5.15 1.75 1.19
N HIS A 100 4.84 2.85 1.87
CA HIS A 100 5.75 3.47 2.81
C HIS A 100 5.26 3.19 4.23
N ILE A 101 6.10 2.52 5.02
CA ILE A 101 5.81 2.19 6.42
C ILE A 101 6.89 2.82 7.28
N ASP A 102 6.47 3.59 8.26
CA ASP A 102 7.31 4.10 9.33
C ASP A 102 7.10 3.25 10.58
N TYR A 103 8.20 2.83 11.24
CA TYR A 103 8.14 1.93 12.40
C TYR A 103 9.23 2.25 13.43
#